data_f9d1c09a4efa134b59c4013231a55e4e
#
_entry.id   f9d1c09a4efa134b59c4013231a55e4e
#
_cell.length_a   1.000
_cell.length_b   1.000
_cell.length_c   1.000
_cell.angle_alpha   90.00
_cell.angle_beta   90.00
_cell.angle_gamma   90.00
#
_symmetry.space_group_name_H-M   'P 1'
#
loop_
_entity.id
_entity.type
_entity.pdbx_description
1 polymer ?
#
loop_
_entity_poly.entity_id
_entity_poly.type
_entity_poly.pdbx_seq_one_letter_code
_entity_poly.pdbx_strand_id
1 'polypeptide(L)'
;IIAVVYYKRIADWKVVAKLLPTAIVGFFVALFVDRLIPSDEFRQLMGWTLALVLVVMIWSELFGKENRWMNRWWYSAAFGLLGGFTTMIGNAAGPVLSVYLLSMRKEKMEYIGINAWFFLVVNLLKVPLQIFVWDNISWDTCSLNLSMLPIIGIGAWLGIIIVKLFPEKAF
;
A
#
# COMPACT_ATOMS: atom_id res chain seq x y z
N ILE A 1 6.41 -10.82 2.27
CA ILE A 1 6.32 -12.26 1.92
C ILE A 1 5.71 -13.05 3.08
N ILE A 2 6.21 -12.97 4.32
CA ILE A 2 5.72 -13.73 5.48
C ILE A 2 4.22 -13.51 5.70
N ALA A 3 3.76 -12.26 5.72
CA ALA A 3 2.35 -11.94 5.86
C ALA A 3 1.50 -12.53 4.72
N VAL A 4 1.99 -12.50 3.47
CA VAL A 4 1.28 -13.07 2.33
C VAL A 4 1.12 -14.58 2.48
N VAL A 5 2.18 -15.30 2.87
CA VAL A 5 2.11 -16.75 3.08
C VAL A 5 1.11 -17.10 4.17
N TYR A 6 1.09 -16.31 5.25
CA TYR A 6 0.21 -16.54 6.39
C TYR A 6 -1.26 -16.24 6.07
N TYR A 7 -1.55 -15.11 5.41
CA TYR A 7 -2.91 -14.63 5.12
C TYR A 7 -3.43 -14.99 3.73
N LYS A 8 -2.70 -15.81 2.94
CA LYS A 8 -3.02 -16.13 1.54
C LYS A 8 -4.43 -16.67 1.29
N ARG A 9 -4.99 -17.39 2.27
CA ARG A 9 -6.32 -18.00 2.16
C ARG A 9 -7.45 -17.10 2.65
N ILE A 10 -7.12 -16.00 3.33
CA ILE A 10 -8.08 -15.12 3.99
C ILE A 10 -8.32 -13.86 3.15
N ALA A 11 -7.36 -13.49 2.31
CA ALA A 11 -7.48 -12.30 1.47
C ALA A 11 -8.61 -12.42 0.45
N ASP A 12 -9.45 -11.38 0.36
CA ASP A 12 -10.46 -11.26 -0.68
C ASP A 12 -9.82 -10.89 -2.02
N TRP A 13 -9.55 -11.92 -2.82
CA TRP A 13 -8.93 -11.78 -4.15
C TRP A 13 -9.74 -10.92 -5.13
N LYS A 14 -11.07 -10.82 -4.96
CA LYS A 14 -11.90 -9.96 -5.81
C LYS A 14 -11.57 -8.49 -5.59
N VAL A 15 -11.30 -8.11 -4.35
CA VAL A 15 -10.88 -6.75 -4.01
C VAL A 15 -9.47 -6.47 -4.54
N VAL A 16 -8.53 -7.39 -4.31
CA VAL A 16 -7.16 -7.27 -4.82
C VAL A 16 -7.14 -7.12 -6.33
N ALA A 17 -7.89 -7.97 -7.05
CA ALA A 17 -7.97 -7.95 -8.50
C ALA A 17 -8.61 -6.67 -9.07
N LYS A 18 -9.50 -6.00 -8.33
CA LYS A 18 -10.07 -4.71 -8.73
C LYS A 18 -9.11 -3.54 -8.51
N LEU A 19 -8.28 -3.61 -7.45
CA LEU A 19 -7.34 -2.55 -7.10
C LEU A 19 -6.06 -2.59 -7.95
N LEU A 20 -5.50 -3.78 -8.18
CA LEU A 20 -4.19 -3.93 -8.80
C LEU A 20 -4.06 -3.32 -10.20
N PRO A 21 -4.97 -3.52 -11.15
CA PRO A 21 -4.83 -2.95 -12.50
C PRO A 21 -4.73 -1.43 -12.46
N THR A 22 -5.59 -0.79 -11.69
CA THR A 22 -5.60 0.68 -11.57
C THR A 22 -4.44 1.19 -10.72
N ALA A 23 -3.96 0.42 -9.75
CA ALA A 23 -2.74 0.74 -9.01
C ALA A 23 -1.50 0.68 -9.91
N ILE A 24 -1.42 -0.28 -10.82
CA ILE A 24 -0.35 -0.35 -11.82
C ILE A 24 -0.38 0.90 -12.72
N VAL A 25 -1.56 1.32 -13.17
CA VAL A 25 -1.71 2.55 -13.95
C VAL A 25 -1.26 3.76 -13.15
N GLY A 26 -1.73 3.91 -11.90
CA GLY A 26 -1.32 5.00 -11.00
C GLY A 26 0.18 5.03 -10.74
N PHE A 27 0.79 3.87 -10.59
CA PHE A 27 2.22 3.70 -10.44
C PHE A 27 3.00 4.25 -11.64
N PHE A 28 2.60 3.89 -12.87
CA PHE A 28 3.25 4.38 -14.08
C PHE A 28 2.99 5.88 -14.32
N VAL A 29 1.80 6.39 -13.97
CA VAL A 29 1.52 7.82 -14.00
C VAL A 29 2.47 8.58 -13.07
N ALA A 30 2.67 8.09 -11.84
CA ALA A 30 3.62 8.70 -10.92
C ALA A 30 5.06 8.67 -11.43
N LEU A 31 5.48 7.54 -12.04
CA LEU A 31 6.79 7.41 -12.66
C LEU A 31 6.99 8.43 -13.81
N PHE A 32 5.95 8.65 -14.60
CA PHE A 32 5.98 9.64 -15.67
C PHE A 32 6.08 11.07 -15.12
N VAL A 33 5.31 11.37 -14.07
CA VAL A 33 5.36 12.67 -13.38
C VAL A 33 6.74 12.92 -12.77
N ASP A 34 7.34 11.92 -12.13
CA ASP A 34 8.71 12.01 -11.56
C ASP A 34 9.76 12.41 -12.61
N ARG A 35 9.60 11.95 -13.84
CA ARG A 35 10.50 12.30 -14.95
C ARG A 35 10.29 13.71 -15.53
N LEU A 36 9.11 14.28 -15.35
CA LEU A 36 8.73 15.58 -15.92
C LEU A 36 9.00 16.74 -14.98
N ILE A 37 9.04 16.50 -13.69
CA ILE A 37 9.10 17.53 -12.65
C ILE A 37 10.50 17.54 -12.02
N PRO A 38 11.11 18.71 -11.78
CA PRO A 38 12.35 18.84 -11.04
C PRO A 38 12.25 18.21 -9.63
N SER A 39 13.36 17.68 -9.14
CA SER A 39 13.40 16.93 -7.86
C SER A 39 12.83 17.71 -6.66
N ASP A 40 13.00 19.04 -6.63
CA ASP A 40 12.48 19.87 -5.54
C ASP A 40 10.96 20.05 -5.60
N GLU A 41 10.41 20.23 -6.79
CA GLU A 41 8.97 20.30 -7.00
C GLU A 41 8.32 18.94 -6.76
N PHE A 42 8.98 17.85 -7.15
CA PHE A 42 8.53 16.49 -6.86
C PHE A 42 8.47 16.21 -5.36
N ARG A 43 9.44 16.70 -4.59
CA ARG A 43 9.43 16.59 -3.12
C ARG A 43 8.27 17.37 -2.49
N GLN A 44 7.94 18.55 -3.02
CA GLN A 44 6.75 19.31 -2.59
C GLN A 44 5.46 18.55 -2.94
N LEU A 45 5.36 17.99 -4.15
CA LEU A 45 4.23 17.16 -4.57
C LEU A 45 4.03 15.95 -3.64
N MET A 46 5.12 15.31 -3.21
CA MET A 46 5.06 14.24 -2.19
C MET A 46 4.42 14.75 -0.89
N GLY A 47 4.90 15.89 -0.39
CA GLY A 47 4.38 16.48 0.86
C GLY A 47 2.89 16.78 0.77
N TRP A 48 2.44 17.44 -0.30
CA TRP A 48 1.03 17.75 -0.53
C TRP A 48 0.17 16.49 -0.69
N THR A 49 0.67 15.50 -1.41
CA THR A 49 -0.04 14.21 -1.58
C THR A 49 -0.23 13.50 -0.25
N LEU A 50 0.80 13.45 0.59
CA LEU A 50 0.71 12.87 1.93
C LEU A 50 -0.25 13.64 2.84
N ALA A 51 -0.20 14.97 2.82
CA ALA A 51 -1.12 15.82 3.58
C ALA A 51 -2.57 15.58 3.14
N LEU A 52 -2.84 15.54 1.83
CA LEU A 52 -4.17 15.26 1.30
C LEU A 52 -4.68 13.88 1.73
N VAL A 53 -3.85 12.85 1.64
CA VAL A 53 -4.21 11.49 2.05
C VAL A 53 -4.52 11.44 3.55
N LEU A 54 -3.75 12.13 4.39
CA LEU A 54 -4.02 12.23 5.82
C LEU A 54 -5.35 12.94 6.10
N VAL A 55 -5.62 14.04 5.43
CA VAL A 55 -6.90 14.77 5.57
C VAL A 55 -8.06 13.88 5.18
N VAL A 56 -7.97 13.16 4.06
CA VAL A 56 -9.01 12.23 3.61
C VAL A 56 -9.18 11.08 4.59
N MET A 57 -8.09 10.57 5.17
CA MET A 57 -8.13 9.51 6.18
C MET A 57 -8.86 9.98 7.44
N ILE A 58 -8.48 11.14 7.99
CA ILE A 58 -9.13 11.72 9.18
C ILE A 58 -10.61 12.00 8.90
N TRP A 59 -10.94 12.57 7.74
CA TRP A 59 -12.32 12.81 7.36
C TRP A 59 -13.13 11.51 7.25
N SER A 60 -12.57 10.50 6.60
CA SER A 60 -13.21 9.19 6.48
C SER A 60 -13.49 8.55 7.83
N GLU A 61 -12.59 8.70 8.79
CA GLU A 61 -12.74 8.18 10.16
C GLU A 61 -13.82 8.94 10.94
N LEU A 62 -13.86 10.27 10.82
CA LEU A 62 -14.80 11.12 11.56
C LEU A 62 -16.21 11.11 10.97
N PHE A 63 -16.34 11.06 9.65
CA PHE A 63 -17.60 11.28 8.93
C PHE A 63 -18.02 10.12 8.03
N GLY A 64 -17.24 9.03 7.99
CA GLY A 64 -17.47 7.87 7.12
C GLY A 64 -18.78 7.16 7.46
N LYS A 65 -19.88 7.55 6.81
CA LYS A 65 -21.15 6.81 6.82
C LYS A 65 -21.17 5.80 5.69
N GLU A 66 -21.90 4.70 5.90
CA GLU A 66 -22.17 3.74 4.82
C GLU A 66 -22.67 4.45 3.56
N ASN A 67 -21.91 4.34 2.50
CA ASN A 67 -22.29 4.93 1.23
C ASN A 67 -22.42 3.80 0.20
N ARG A 68 -23.58 3.72 -0.47
CA ARG A 68 -23.86 2.77 -1.55
C ARG A 68 -22.83 2.77 -2.70
N TRP A 69 -21.99 3.79 -2.74
CA TRP A 69 -20.99 4.03 -3.78
C TRP A 69 -19.72 3.20 -3.57
N MET A 70 -19.48 2.70 -2.34
CA MET A 70 -18.27 1.97 -1.96
C MET A 70 -18.09 0.64 -2.70
N ASN A 71 -19.20 0.04 -3.16
CA ASN A 71 -19.15 -1.22 -3.90
C ASN A 71 -19.09 -1.04 -5.43
N ARG A 72 -19.01 0.20 -5.91
CA ARG A 72 -18.90 0.48 -7.35
C ARG A 72 -17.46 0.31 -7.83
N TRP A 73 -17.30 -0.19 -9.05
CA TRP A 73 -16.00 -0.44 -9.66
C TRP A 73 -15.12 0.82 -9.75
N TRP A 74 -15.69 1.99 -10.03
CA TRP A 74 -14.96 3.24 -10.13
C TRP A 74 -14.35 3.70 -8.79
N TYR A 75 -14.99 3.36 -7.65
CA TYR A 75 -14.45 3.62 -6.32
C TYR A 75 -13.16 2.83 -6.09
N SER A 76 -13.19 1.51 -6.38
CA SER A 76 -11.99 0.67 -6.33
C SER A 76 -10.91 1.16 -7.31
N ALA A 77 -11.32 1.61 -8.51
CA ALA A 77 -10.42 2.13 -9.51
C ALA A 77 -9.72 3.43 -9.06
N ALA A 78 -10.46 4.36 -8.45
CA ALA A 78 -9.90 5.61 -7.93
C ALA A 78 -8.90 5.34 -6.80
N PHE A 79 -9.26 4.49 -5.83
CA PHE A 79 -8.37 4.14 -4.72
C PHE A 79 -7.17 3.30 -5.16
N GLY A 80 -7.34 2.43 -6.14
CA GLY A 80 -6.23 1.71 -6.75
C GLY A 80 -5.24 2.67 -7.41
N LEU A 81 -5.74 3.59 -8.25
CA LEU A 81 -4.91 4.58 -8.94
C LEU A 81 -4.17 5.49 -7.94
N LEU A 82 -4.87 6.00 -6.93
CA LEU A 82 -4.26 6.79 -5.85
C LEU A 82 -3.25 5.97 -5.06
N GLY A 83 -3.56 4.73 -4.70
CA GLY A 83 -2.65 3.84 -3.99
C GLY A 83 -1.38 3.53 -4.78
N GLY A 84 -1.51 3.28 -6.09
CA GLY A 84 -0.37 3.10 -6.98
C GLY A 84 0.47 4.36 -7.13
N PHE A 85 -0.17 5.49 -7.30
CA PHE A 85 0.49 6.81 -7.39
C PHE A 85 1.26 7.15 -6.10
N THR A 86 0.59 7.09 -4.96
CA THR A 86 1.19 7.45 -3.66
C THR A 86 2.28 6.48 -3.20
N THR A 87 2.19 5.20 -3.56
CA THR A 87 3.25 4.24 -3.25
C THR A 87 4.51 4.47 -4.07
N MET A 88 4.36 4.95 -5.30
CA MET A 88 5.50 5.29 -6.15
C MET A 88 6.21 6.54 -5.61
N ILE A 89 5.47 7.58 -5.31
CA ILE A 89 6.00 8.87 -4.88
C ILE A 89 6.63 8.80 -3.48
N GLY A 90 5.89 8.32 -2.48
CA GLY A 90 6.28 8.43 -1.07
C GLY A 90 6.13 7.14 -0.27
N ASN A 91 5.94 5.99 -0.94
CA ASN A 91 5.64 4.71 -0.28
C ASN A 91 4.41 4.78 0.65
N ALA A 92 3.46 5.67 0.32
CA ALA A 92 2.33 6.08 1.16
C ALA A 92 0.98 5.44 0.77
N ALA A 93 0.99 4.27 0.12
CA ALA A 93 -0.25 3.57 -0.20
C ALA A 93 -1.02 3.06 1.04
N GLY A 94 -0.33 2.90 2.18
CA GLY A 94 -0.94 2.41 3.42
C GLY A 94 -2.18 3.19 3.84
N PRO A 95 -2.08 4.50 4.09
CA PRO A 95 -3.24 5.34 4.42
C PRO A 95 -4.35 5.30 3.38
N VAL A 96 -4.01 5.31 2.08
CA VAL A 96 -5.00 5.24 0.99
C VAL A 96 -5.79 3.94 1.03
N LEU A 97 -5.08 2.81 1.18
CA LEU A 97 -5.72 1.50 1.29
C LEU A 97 -6.51 1.37 2.59
N SER A 98 -6.03 1.97 3.68
CA SER A 98 -6.75 1.98 4.95
C SER A 98 -8.12 2.64 4.80
N VAL A 99 -8.18 3.84 4.20
CA VAL A 99 -9.46 4.52 3.93
C VAL A 99 -10.38 3.64 3.07
N TYR A 100 -9.85 3.04 2.02
CA TYR A 100 -10.63 2.18 1.14
C TYR A 100 -11.19 0.94 1.85
N LEU A 101 -10.34 0.19 2.55
CA LEU A 101 -10.72 -1.06 3.19
C LEU A 101 -11.61 -0.85 4.41
N LEU A 102 -11.36 0.20 5.20
CA LEU A 102 -12.23 0.59 6.32
C LEU A 102 -13.61 1.02 5.81
N SER A 103 -13.68 1.76 4.71
CA SER A 103 -14.95 2.12 4.10
C SER A 103 -15.76 0.89 3.65
N MET A 104 -15.10 -0.17 3.23
CA MET A 104 -15.73 -1.44 2.86
C MET A 104 -16.05 -2.34 4.06
N ARG A 105 -15.74 -1.91 5.29
CA ARG A 105 -15.94 -2.70 6.52
C ARG A 105 -15.39 -4.12 6.42
N LYS A 106 -14.19 -4.24 5.86
CA LYS A 106 -13.52 -5.53 5.77
C LYS A 106 -13.12 -6.02 7.16
N GLU A 107 -13.33 -7.31 7.42
CA GLU A 107 -12.83 -7.93 8.64
C GLU A 107 -11.32 -7.77 8.77
N LYS A 108 -10.82 -7.64 9.98
CA LYS A 108 -9.41 -7.42 10.30
C LYS A 108 -8.46 -8.35 9.52
N MET A 109 -8.78 -9.63 9.45
CA MET A 109 -7.93 -10.62 8.78
C MET A 109 -7.95 -10.45 7.25
N GLU A 110 -9.11 -10.14 6.67
CA GLU A 110 -9.23 -9.80 5.26
C GLU A 110 -8.47 -8.52 4.92
N TYR A 111 -8.62 -7.48 5.76
CA TYR A 111 -7.90 -6.21 5.64
C TYR A 111 -6.38 -6.44 5.54
N ILE A 112 -5.81 -7.21 6.48
CA ILE A 112 -4.37 -7.50 6.50
C ILE A 112 -3.97 -8.34 5.28
N GLY A 113 -4.78 -9.31 4.90
CA GLY A 113 -4.52 -10.16 3.73
C GLY A 113 -4.51 -9.37 2.42
N ILE A 114 -5.49 -8.47 2.21
CA ILE A 114 -5.57 -7.62 1.02
C ILE A 114 -4.36 -6.68 0.96
N ASN A 115 -4.02 -6.01 2.07
CA ASN A 115 -2.84 -5.15 2.16
C ASN A 115 -1.55 -5.92 1.84
N ALA A 116 -1.37 -7.11 2.43
CA ALA A 116 -0.18 -7.92 2.20
C ALA A 116 0.02 -8.27 0.71
N TRP A 117 -1.05 -8.66 0.01
CA TRP A 117 -0.99 -8.96 -1.41
C TRP A 117 -0.78 -7.72 -2.27
N PHE A 118 -1.49 -6.64 -1.98
CA PHE A 118 -1.32 -5.39 -2.70
C PHE A 118 0.14 -4.91 -2.64
N PHE A 119 0.69 -4.83 -1.43
CA PHE A 119 2.08 -4.40 -1.25
C PHE A 119 3.10 -5.37 -1.81
N LEU A 120 2.83 -6.68 -1.79
CA LEU A 120 3.73 -7.65 -2.43
C LEU A 120 3.83 -7.37 -3.93
N VAL A 121 2.69 -7.27 -4.62
CA VAL A 121 2.68 -7.05 -6.07
C VAL A 121 3.31 -5.71 -6.45
N VAL A 122 2.91 -4.64 -5.76
CA VAL A 122 3.43 -3.30 -6.06
C VAL A 122 4.93 -3.19 -5.76
N ASN A 123 5.41 -3.78 -4.67
CA ASN A 123 6.84 -3.76 -4.37
C ASN A 123 7.64 -4.64 -5.34
N LEU A 124 7.09 -5.77 -5.83
CA LEU A 124 7.73 -6.55 -6.89
C LEU A 124 7.84 -5.74 -8.19
N LEU A 125 6.86 -4.92 -8.53
CA LEU A 125 6.93 -4.02 -9.69
C LEU A 125 7.99 -2.93 -9.51
N LYS A 126 8.28 -2.51 -8.28
CA LYS A 126 9.34 -1.54 -8.00
C LYS A 126 10.75 -2.11 -8.17
N VAL A 127 10.95 -3.40 -7.96
CA VAL A 127 12.31 -4.00 -7.99
C VAL A 127 13.05 -3.72 -9.30
N PRO A 128 12.47 -3.95 -10.50
CA PRO A 128 13.15 -3.62 -11.75
C PRO A 128 13.52 -2.14 -11.86
N LEU A 129 12.65 -1.24 -11.39
CA LEU A 129 12.91 0.18 -11.43
C LEU A 129 14.04 0.59 -10.47
N GLN A 130 14.09 -0.01 -9.29
CA GLN A 130 15.15 0.19 -8.31
C GLN A 130 16.52 -0.27 -8.84
N ILE A 131 16.54 -1.31 -9.68
CA ILE A 131 17.77 -1.84 -10.27
C ILE A 131 18.18 -1.04 -11.50
N PHE A 132 17.26 -0.84 -12.45
CA PHE A 132 17.60 -0.38 -13.80
C PHE A 132 17.39 1.13 -14.01
N VAL A 133 16.58 1.79 -13.20
CA VAL A 133 16.23 3.21 -13.39
C VAL A 133 16.89 4.10 -12.34
N TRP A 134 16.89 3.66 -11.07
CA TRP A 134 17.39 4.47 -9.96
C TRP A 134 18.75 4.03 -9.44
N ASP A 135 19.25 2.89 -9.88
CA ASP A 135 20.53 2.30 -9.43
C ASP A 135 20.68 2.24 -7.91
N ASN A 136 19.55 2.03 -7.21
CA ASN A 136 19.50 2.02 -5.75
C ASN A 136 19.88 0.67 -5.14
N ILE A 137 19.94 -0.40 -5.94
CA ILE A 137 20.29 -1.75 -5.48
C ILE A 137 21.69 -2.08 -5.94
N SER A 138 22.65 -1.94 -5.02
CA SER A 138 24.04 -2.38 -5.15
C SER A 138 24.27 -3.68 -4.35
N TRP A 139 25.43 -4.31 -4.56
CA TRP A 139 25.83 -5.48 -3.76
C TRP A 139 25.91 -5.16 -2.26
N ASP A 140 26.36 -3.95 -1.90
CA ASP A 140 26.46 -3.50 -0.52
C ASP A 140 25.07 -3.35 0.13
N THR A 141 24.12 -2.72 -0.57
CA THR A 141 22.74 -2.59 -0.09
C THR A 141 22.05 -3.94 -0.03
N CYS A 142 22.33 -4.86 -0.95
CA CYS A 142 21.80 -6.21 -0.95
C CYS A 142 22.31 -7.02 0.25
N SER A 143 23.63 -6.96 0.54
CA SER A 143 24.24 -7.65 1.68
C SER A 143 23.70 -7.14 3.02
N LEU A 144 23.52 -5.83 3.15
CA LEU A 144 22.93 -5.20 4.31
C LEU A 144 21.47 -5.65 4.51
N ASN A 145 20.67 -5.64 3.45
CA ASN A 145 19.30 -6.12 3.51
C ASN A 145 19.22 -7.62 3.88
N LEU A 146 20.15 -8.42 3.38
CA LEU A 146 20.22 -9.86 3.71
C LEU A 146 20.54 -10.08 5.19
N SER A 147 21.47 -9.28 5.75
CA SER A 147 21.83 -9.35 7.17
C SER A 147 20.67 -8.95 8.10
N MET A 148 19.72 -8.14 7.61
CA MET A 148 18.52 -7.73 8.36
C MET A 148 17.36 -8.74 8.30
N LEU A 149 17.44 -9.77 7.43
CA LEU A 149 16.36 -10.77 7.29
C LEU A 149 15.98 -11.46 8.60
N PRO A 150 16.90 -11.86 9.51
CA PRO A 150 16.53 -12.47 10.78
C PRO A 150 15.69 -11.53 11.66
N ILE A 151 16.09 -10.25 11.71
CA ILE A 151 15.40 -9.22 12.50
C ILE A 151 14.00 -8.96 11.93
N ILE A 152 13.90 -8.87 10.59
CA ILE A 152 12.62 -8.73 9.88
C ILE A 152 11.72 -9.95 10.15
N GLY A 153 12.30 -11.16 10.17
CA GLY A 153 11.58 -12.39 10.48
C GLY A 153 10.99 -12.38 11.89
N ILE A 154 11.77 -11.98 12.89
CA ILE A 154 11.33 -11.85 14.28
C ILE A 154 10.24 -10.77 14.38
N GLY A 155 10.43 -9.61 13.76
CA GLY A 155 9.44 -8.53 13.76
C GLY A 155 8.11 -8.95 13.11
N ALA A 156 8.16 -9.68 12.01
CA ALA A 156 6.98 -10.20 11.33
C ALA A 156 6.24 -11.25 12.20
N TRP A 157 6.96 -12.13 12.88
CA TRP A 157 6.40 -13.12 13.78
C TRP A 157 5.72 -12.46 14.98
N LEU A 158 6.41 -11.50 15.62
CA LEU A 158 5.83 -10.70 16.71
C LEU A 158 4.60 -9.92 16.25
N GLY A 159 4.65 -9.33 15.05
CA GLY A 159 3.51 -8.63 14.47
C GLY A 159 2.27 -9.52 14.31
N ILE A 160 2.44 -10.76 13.87
CA ILE A 160 1.35 -11.74 13.76
C ILE A 160 0.73 -12.05 15.14
N ILE A 161 1.57 -12.19 16.17
CA ILE A 161 1.10 -12.45 17.54
C ILE A 161 0.32 -11.25 18.07
N ILE A 162 0.87 -10.05 17.93
CA ILE A 162 0.25 -8.81 18.40
C ILE A 162 -1.10 -8.61 17.72
N VAL A 163 -1.16 -8.76 16.41
CA VAL A 163 -2.42 -8.64 15.65
C VAL A 163 -3.49 -9.59 16.17
N LYS A 164 -3.14 -10.81 16.55
CA LYS A 164 -4.09 -11.79 17.11
C LYS A 164 -4.63 -11.38 18.48
N LEU A 165 -3.83 -10.67 19.27
CA LEU A 165 -4.22 -10.21 20.62
C LEU A 165 -5.19 -9.04 20.59
N PHE A 166 -5.20 -8.24 19.53
CA PHE A 166 -6.14 -7.12 19.41
C PHE A 166 -7.55 -7.62 19.05
N PRO A 167 -8.59 -7.22 19.81
CA PRO A 167 -9.97 -7.54 19.48
C PRO A 167 -10.42 -6.84 18.19
N GLU A 168 -11.34 -7.45 17.44
CA GLU A 168 -11.88 -6.86 16.19
C GLU A 168 -12.50 -5.48 16.39
N LYS A 169 -13.06 -5.22 17.58
CA LYS A 169 -13.68 -3.92 17.92
C LYS A 169 -12.68 -2.76 18.00
N ALA A 170 -11.38 -3.06 18.13
CA ALA A 170 -10.32 -2.06 18.22
C ALA A 170 -9.65 -1.79 16.85
N PHE A 171 -10.09 -2.48 15.82
CA PHE A 171 -9.59 -2.40 14.46
C PHE A 171 -10.59 -1.73 13.55
#